data_2e38ebf235a4792ebb473bd365a7aad4
#
_entry.id   2e38ebf235a4792ebb473bd365a7aad4
#
_cell.length_a   1.000
_cell.length_b   1.000
_cell.length_c   1.000
_cell.angle_alpha   90.00
_cell.angle_beta   90.00
_cell.angle_gamma   90.00
#
_symmetry.space_group_name_H-M   'P 1'
#
loop_
_entity.id
_entity.type
_entity.pdbx_description
1 polymer ?
#
loop_
_entity_poly.entity_id
_entity_poly.type
_entity_poly.pdbx_seq_one_letter_code
_entity_poly.pdbx_strand_id
1 'polypeptide(L)'
;SRRSFLGGAALAAPTISFAPALLAKDKNDPNRFQIGIQEYTFHRWIGSGKLNHLDYPALAKDKLGITHIEYWNRPFKGKHTDKKYVGELVKRTTGEGMKNVLILVDAKNQLDSKDAQARARAVDEHKGWVDCAAQLGCDAIRVNCRSGGNRDENLENAAKGLGALCDYAKDTGVKIVIEPHGGNSQDPDWLLAAMKKINKPNAGLLPDFNNFGRYNRYDGVTKSLPYAPAVCAKSLKFDDKGNETNTDYYKMIKIIYDSSYSGVISIEFEGHGVDPIEGSLKTKALILKALKAAAV
;
A
#
# COMPACT_ATOMS: atom_id res chain seq x y z
N SER A 1 -61.30 34.43 5.52
CA SER A 1 -60.66 33.12 5.33
C SER A 1 -59.39 33.29 4.48
N ARG A 2 -58.22 33.35 5.15
CA ARG A 2 -56.93 33.41 4.50
C ARG A 2 -56.26 32.03 4.66
N ARG A 3 -55.98 31.36 3.53
CA ARG A 3 -55.18 30.16 3.47
C ARG A 3 -53.72 30.57 3.27
N SER A 4 -52.86 30.28 4.26
CA SER A 4 -51.41 30.39 4.17
C SER A 4 -50.85 29.14 3.53
N PHE A 5 -50.15 29.32 2.40
CA PHE A 5 -49.31 28.29 1.79
C PHE A 5 -47.94 28.31 2.49
N LEU A 6 -47.61 27.25 3.19
CA LEU A 6 -46.25 26.99 3.67
C LEU A 6 -45.48 26.25 2.56
N GLY A 7 -44.63 26.97 1.87
CA GLY A 7 -43.65 26.42 0.96
C GLY A 7 -42.49 25.81 1.74
N GLY A 8 -42.34 24.49 1.75
CA GLY A 8 -41.18 23.82 2.28
C GLY A 8 -40.00 23.95 1.32
N ALA A 9 -39.00 24.72 1.71
CA ALA A 9 -37.72 24.76 1.04
C ALA A 9 -36.92 23.50 1.45
N ALA A 10 -36.71 22.59 0.53
CA ALA A 10 -35.78 21.49 0.69
C ALA A 10 -34.35 22.04 0.65
N LEU A 11 -33.70 22.08 1.79
CA LEU A 11 -32.25 22.34 1.87
C LEU A 11 -31.49 21.16 1.26
N ALA A 12 -30.95 21.32 0.07
CA ALA A 12 -29.97 20.41 -0.50
C ALA A 12 -28.70 20.48 0.35
N ALA A 13 -28.36 19.38 1.00
CA ALA A 13 -27.09 19.24 1.70
C ALA A 13 -25.94 19.33 0.68
N PRO A 14 -24.86 20.09 0.96
CA PRO A 14 -23.72 20.12 0.08
C PRO A 14 -23.04 18.75 0.04
N THR A 15 -22.96 18.16 -1.13
CA THR A 15 -22.09 16.98 -1.37
C THR A 15 -20.65 17.45 -1.30
N ILE A 16 -20.01 17.26 -0.14
CA ILE A 16 -18.59 17.49 0.01
C ILE A 16 -17.88 16.37 -0.73
N SER A 17 -17.37 16.68 -1.92
CA SER A 17 -16.48 15.82 -2.67
C SER A 17 -15.12 15.83 -1.98
N PHE A 18 -14.83 14.82 -1.14
CA PHE A 18 -13.50 14.60 -0.60
C PHE A 18 -12.66 13.85 -1.62
N ALA A 19 -12.07 14.56 -2.58
CA ALA A 19 -10.82 14.13 -3.15
C ALA A 19 -9.72 14.61 -2.19
N PRO A 20 -8.86 13.72 -1.64
CA PRO A 20 -7.69 14.19 -0.92
C PRO A 20 -6.82 14.95 -1.91
N ALA A 21 -6.70 16.25 -1.74
CA ALA A 21 -5.71 17.06 -2.44
C ALA A 21 -4.32 16.66 -1.90
N LEU A 22 -3.77 15.56 -2.40
CA LEU A 22 -2.32 15.44 -2.48
C LEU A 22 -1.90 16.61 -3.37
N LEU A 23 -1.25 17.62 -2.78
CA LEU A 23 -0.63 18.70 -3.54
C LEU A 23 0.27 18.03 -4.58
N ALA A 24 -0.20 18.03 -5.83
CA ALA A 24 0.56 17.47 -6.94
C ALA A 24 1.89 18.23 -6.98
N LYS A 25 2.99 17.55 -6.64
CA LYS A 25 4.31 18.14 -6.82
C LYS A 25 4.51 18.45 -8.29
N ASP A 26 5.25 19.52 -8.58
CA ASP A 26 5.63 19.87 -9.95
C ASP A 26 6.15 18.60 -10.66
N LYS A 27 5.70 18.37 -11.90
CA LYS A 27 6.18 17.23 -12.70
C LYS A 27 7.70 17.22 -12.85
N ASN A 28 8.32 18.38 -12.74
CA ASN A 28 9.77 18.57 -12.83
C ASN A 28 10.48 18.50 -11.46
N ASP A 29 9.78 18.28 -10.34
CA ASP A 29 10.42 18.12 -9.04
C ASP A 29 11.26 16.82 -9.04
N PRO A 30 12.59 16.89 -8.91
CA PRO A 30 13.45 15.70 -8.89
C PRO A 30 13.17 14.77 -7.71
N ASN A 31 12.49 15.29 -6.67
CA ASN A 31 12.08 14.55 -5.48
C ASN A 31 10.63 14.06 -5.55
N ARG A 32 10.00 14.12 -6.72
CA ARG A 32 8.62 13.68 -6.90
C ARG A 32 8.45 12.20 -6.57
N PHE A 33 9.43 11.38 -6.93
CA PHE A 33 9.41 9.94 -6.69
C PHE A 33 10.58 9.52 -5.80
N GLN A 34 10.30 8.73 -4.78
CA GLN A 34 11.29 8.08 -3.93
C GLN A 34 11.30 6.59 -4.20
N ILE A 35 12.47 5.97 -4.22
CA ILE A 35 12.56 4.51 -4.36
C ILE A 35 12.54 3.90 -2.97
N GLY A 36 11.57 3.01 -2.75
CA GLY A 36 11.43 2.22 -1.53
C GLY A 36 11.77 0.75 -1.74
N ILE A 37 11.76 -0.02 -0.67
CA ILE A 37 11.92 -1.48 -0.67
C ILE A 37 11.00 -2.10 0.36
N GLN A 38 10.34 -3.20 -0.03
CA GLN A 38 9.51 -4.00 0.87
C GLN A 38 10.33 -5.13 1.50
N GLU A 39 10.19 -5.31 2.80
CA GLU A 39 10.88 -6.37 3.56
C GLU A 39 10.51 -7.78 3.05
N TYR A 40 9.31 -7.94 2.47
CA TYR A 40 8.89 -9.21 1.88
C TYR A 40 9.84 -9.73 0.81
N THR A 41 10.54 -8.86 0.10
CA THR A 41 11.65 -9.21 -0.82
C THR A 41 12.63 -10.21 -0.18
N PHE A 42 12.87 -10.09 1.11
CA PHE A 42 13.82 -10.91 1.87
C PHE A 42 13.15 -12.04 2.66
N HIS A 43 11.89 -12.37 2.39
CA HIS A 43 11.12 -13.35 3.15
C HIS A 43 11.84 -14.71 3.31
N ARG A 44 12.57 -15.17 2.28
CA ARG A 44 13.34 -16.43 2.34
C ARG A 44 14.57 -16.30 3.25
N TRP A 45 15.25 -15.15 3.24
CA TRP A 45 16.39 -14.91 4.14
C TRP A 45 15.95 -14.78 5.59
N ILE A 46 14.82 -14.12 5.82
CA ILE A 46 14.22 -14.00 7.16
C ILE A 46 13.75 -15.39 7.64
N GLY A 47 13.08 -16.15 6.80
CA GLY A 47 12.60 -17.49 7.11
C GLY A 47 13.73 -18.50 7.43
N SER A 48 14.88 -18.37 6.77
CA SER A 48 16.07 -19.19 7.03
C SER A 48 16.98 -18.67 8.14
N GLY A 49 16.69 -17.50 8.72
CA GLY A 49 17.53 -16.85 9.72
C GLY A 49 18.78 -16.12 9.16
N LYS A 50 18.94 -16.06 7.82
CA LYS A 50 20.04 -15.34 7.17
C LYS A 50 19.94 -13.81 7.38
N LEU A 51 18.73 -13.28 7.53
CA LEU A 51 18.47 -11.88 7.85
C LEU A 51 17.65 -11.76 9.14
N ASN A 52 18.17 -11.01 10.11
CA ASN A 52 17.39 -10.61 11.29
C ASN A 52 16.56 -9.37 10.94
N HIS A 53 15.32 -9.33 11.41
CA HIS A 53 14.41 -8.20 11.19
C HIS A 53 15.00 -6.83 11.62
N LEU A 54 15.70 -6.78 12.74
CA LEU A 54 16.34 -5.54 13.20
C LEU A 54 17.48 -5.07 12.30
N ASP A 55 18.05 -5.93 11.46
CA ASP A 55 19.15 -5.60 10.55
C ASP A 55 18.65 -5.22 9.15
N TYR A 56 17.34 -5.35 8.90
CA TYR A 56 16.74 -4.99 7.61
C TYR A 56 16.95 -3.51 7.22
N PRO A 57 16.80 -2.51 8.11
CA PRO A 57 17.09 -1.12 7.76
C PRO A 57 18.51 -0.91 7.25
N ALA A 58 19.52 -1.42 7.96
CA ALA A 58 20.92 -1.32 7.55
C ALA A 58 21.18 -2.01 6.21
N LEU A 59 20.60 -3.21 6.01
CA LEU A 59 20.72 -3.92 4.72
C LEU A 59 20.15 -3.09 3.56
N ALA A 60 18.96 -2.49 3.72
CA ALA A 60 18.34 -1.65 2.69
C ALA A 60 19.22 -0.46 2.32
N LYS A 61 19.81 0.22 3.32
CA LYS A 61 20.69 1.35 3.11
C LYS A 61 22.03 0.94 2.51
N ASP A 62 22.74 -0.01 3.13
CA ASP A 62 24.13 -0.32 2.80
C ASP A 62 24.26 -1.12 1.50
N LYS A 63 23.32 -2.04 1.23
CA LYS A 63 23.38 -2.91 0.04
C LYS A 63 22.63 -2.38 -1.15
N LEU A 64 21.55 -1.59 -0.92
CA LEU A 64 20.68 -1.12 -1.99
C LEU A 64 20.74 0.40 -2.18
N GLY A 65 21.28 1.15 -1.21
CA GLY A 65 21.23 2.61 -1.20
C GLY A 65 19.80 3.12 -1.20
N ILE A 66 18.90 2.46 -0.43
CA ILE A 66 17.48 2.80 -0.31
C ILE A 66 17.21 3.24 1.13
N THR A 67 16.54 4.39 1.27
CA THR A 67 16.22 4.99 2.56
C THR A 67 14.73 4.99 2.90
N HIS A 68 13.88 4.57 1.98
CA HIS A 68 12.43 4.40 2.20
C HIS A 68 12.12 2.92 2.31
N ILE A 69 11.65 2.48 3.47
CA ILE A 69 11.44 1.05 3.74
C ILE A 69 10.01 0.75 4.17
N GLU A 70 9.56 -0.44 3.77
CA GLU A 70 8.27 -0.99 4.13
C GLU A 70 8.50 -2.31 4.87
N TYR A 71 7.85 -2.46 6.01
CA TYR A 71 7.97 -3.66 6.84
C TYR A 71 6.96 -4.73 6.44
N TRP A 72 7.24 -5.97 6.80
CA TRP A 72 6.32 -7.09 6.75
C TRP A 72 5.99 -7.55 8.18
N ASN A 73 4.74 -7.90 8.45
CA ASN A 73 4.30 -8.18 9.82
C ASN A 73 4.91 -9.45 10.44
N ARG A 74 5.21 -10.48 9.65
CA ARG A 74 5.69 -11.76 10.20
C ARG A 74 7.04 -11.69 10.90
N PRO A 75 8.05 -10.92 10.44
CA PRO A 75 9.32 -10.79 11.14
C PRO A 75 9.23 -10.23 12.57
N PHE A 76 8.19 -9.50 12.90
CA PHE A 76 7.95 -9.01 14.25
C PHE A 76 7.72 -10.14 15.27
N LYS A 77 7.30 -11.33 14.85
CA LYS A 77 7.05 -12.50 15.72
C LYS A 77 6.20 -12.15 16.95
N GLY A 78 5.14 -11.36 16.76
CA GLY A 78 4.24 -10.90 17.84
C GLY A 78 4.72 -9.70 18.66
N LYS A 79 5.91 -9.17 18.38
CA LYS A 79 6.48 -8.04 19.12
C LYS A 79 6.01 -6.66 18.64
N HIS A 80 5.03 -6.60 17.78
CA HIS A 80 4.49 -5.32 17.27
C HIS A 80 3.85 -4.46 18.36
N THR A 81 3.43 -5.04 19.48
CA THR A 81 2.94 -4.34 20.68
C THR A 81 4.02 -4.09 21.74
N ASP A 82 5.22 -4.60 21.55
CA ASP A 82 6.36 -4.35 22.45
C ASP A 82 6.99 -3.00 22.08
N LYS A 83 6.69 -1.98 22.86
CA LYS A 83 7.19 -0.61 22.68
C LYS A 83 8.70 -0.50 22.64
N LYS A 84 9.44 -1.37 23.37
CA LYS A 84 10.91 -1.37 23.34
C LYS A 84 11.44 -1.91 22.03
N TYR A 85 10.85 -3.00 21.53
CA TYR A 85 11.24 -3.60 20.26
C TYR A 85 10.95 -2.65 19.08
N VAL A 86 9.75 -2.07 19.04
CA VAL A 86 9.38 -1.08 18.03
C VAL A 86 10.26 0.17 18.14
N GLY A 87 10.55 0.63 19.36
CA GLY A 87 11.47 1.75 19.61
C GLY A 87 12.90 1.50 19.13
N GLU A 88 13.38 0.25 19.19
CA GLU A 88 14.69 -0.12 18.62
C GLU A 88 14.69 0.00 17.08
N LEU A 89 13.61 -0.40 16.37
CA LEU A 89 13.48 -0.18 14.95
C LEU A 89 13.45 1.32 14.59
N VAL A 90 12.70 2.12 15.36
CA VAL A 90 12.67 3.58 15.18
C VAL A 90 14.09 4.17 15.30
N LYS A 91 14.82 3.78 16.35
CA LYS A 91 16.20 4.24 16.59
C LYS A 91 17.11 3.91 15.41
N ARG A 92 17.03 2.69 14.89
CA ARG A 92 17.86 2.25 13.75
C ARG A 92 17.54 3.02 12.48
N THR A 93 16.26 3.26 12.19
CA THR A 93 15.86 4.01 10.99
C THR A 93 16.15 5.50 11.11
N THR A 94 15.84 6.12 12.26
CA THR A 94 16.08 7.55 12.49
C THR A 94 17.57 7.88 12.49
N GLY A 95 18.41 7.06 13.13
CA GLY A 95 19.86 7.22 13.15
C GLY A 95 20.49 7.17 11.77
N GLU A 96 19.85 6.48 10.83
CA GLU A 96 20.29 6.33 9.45
C GLU A 96 19.63 7.31 8.47
N GLY A 97 18.78 8.22 8.94
CA GLY A 97 18.03 9.16 8.11
C GLY A 97 17.03 8.50 7.16
N MET A 98 16.45 7.36 7.61
CA MET A 98 15.51 6.58 6.82
C MET A 98 14.05 6.94 7.13
N LYS A 99 13.17 6.71 6.16
CA LYS A 99 11.71 6.84 6.29
C LYS A 99 11.07 5.46 6.34
N ASN A 100 10.31 5.21 7.40
CA ASN A 100 9.38 4.08 7.47
C ASN A 100 8.11 4.45 6.71
N VAL A 101 7.74 3.69 5.67
CA VAL A 101 6.63 4.04 4.76
C VAL A 101 5.35 3.36 5.19
N LEU A 102 5.34 2.04 5.29
CA LEU A 102 4.18 1.27 5.72
C LEU A 102 4.56 -0.11 6.31
N ILE A 103 3.56 -0.80 6.86
CA ILE A 103 3.67 -2.20 7.26
C ILE A 103 2.71 -3.03 6.40
N LEU A 104 3.21 -4.07 5.73
CA LEU A 104 2.44 -5.09 5.04
C LEU A 104 1.87 -6.07 6.08
N VAL A 105 0.55 -6.08 6.29
CA VAL A 105 -0.11 -6.93 7.29
C VAL A 105 -0.81 -8.10 6.63
N ASP A 106 -0.23 -9.29 6.77
CA ASP A 106 -0.82 -10.58 6.37
C ASP A 106 -1.50 -11.22 7.59
N ALA A 107 -2.71 -10.80 7.89
CA ALA A 107 -3.50 -11.35 8.99
C ALA A 107 -4.21 -12.65 8.59
N LYS A 108 -4.52 -13.49 9.59
CA LYS A 108 -5.28 -14.72 9.41
C LYS A 108 -6.74 -14.44 9.08
N ASN A 109 -7.35 -13.54 9.84
CA ASN A 109 -8.74 -13.13 9.62
C ASN A 109 -8.81 -12.01 8.59
N GLN A 110 -9.88 -12.02 7.78
CA GLN A 110 -10.03 -11.09 6.68
C GLN A 110 -11.03 -9.99 7.03
N LEU A 111 -10.68 -8.75 6.73
CA LEU A 111 -11.53 -7.56 6.95
C LEU A 111 -12.80 -7.57 6.08
N ASP A 112 -12.82 -8.33 5.00
CA ASP A 112 -13.93 -8.53 4.08
C ASP A 112 -14.70 -9.85 4.32
N SER A 113 -14.49 -10.53 5.46
CA SER A 113 -15.17 -11.78 5.79
C SER A 113 -16.69 -11.61 5.83
N LYS A 114 -17.45 -12.58 5.25
CA LYS A 114 -18.90 -12.64 5.37
C LYS A 114 -19.36 -12.91 6.80
N ASP A 115 -18.58 -13.65 7.58
CA ASP A 115 -18.81 -13.87 9.00
C ASP A 115 -18.52 -12.59 9.79
N ALA A 116 -19.55 -12.04 10.43
CA ALA A 116 -19.45 -10.78 11.17
C ALA A 116 -18.50 -10.87 12.37
N GLN A 117 -18.44 -12.03 13.05
CA GLN A 117 -17.54 -12.24 14.19
C GLN A 117 -16.08 -12.38 13.72
N ALA A 118 -15.83 -13.10 12.61
CA ALA A 118 -14.51 -13.20 12.03
C ALA A 118 -14.03 -11.82 11.54
N ARG A 119 -14.93 -11.04 10.95
CA ARG A 119 -14.62 -9.66 10.52
C ARG A 119 -14.29 -8.74 11.71
N ALA A 120 -15.05 -8.85 12.82
CA ALA A 120 -14.74 -8.09 14.04
C ALA A 120 -13.38 -8.49 14.63
N ARG A 121 -13.07 -9.79 14.69
CA ARG A 121 -11.73 -10.27 15.10
C ARG A 121 -10.63 -9.75 14.17
N ALA A 122 -10.88 -9.68 12.85
CA ALA A 122 -9.92 -9.11 11.91
C ALA A 122 -9.65 -7.63 12.23
N VAL A 123 -10.68 -6.84 12.52
CA VAL A 123 -10.50 -5.43 12.93
C VAL A 123 -9.63 -5.35 14.19
N ASP A 124 -9.93 -6.16 15.21
CA ASP A 124 -9.17 -6.14 16.47
C ASP A 124 -7.71 -6.57 16.29
N GLU A 125 -7.44 -7.58 15.45
CA GLU A 125 -6.09 -8.01 15.10
C GLU A 125 -5.28 -6.89 14.41
N HIS A 126 -5.92 -6.06 13.59
CA HIS A 126 -5.24 -4.99 12.86
C HIS A 126 -5.00 -3.73 13.70
N LYS A 127 -5.75 -3.49 14.79
CA LYS A 127 -5.55 -2.32 15.67
C LYS A 127 -4.13 -2.22 16.21
N GLY A 128 -3.57 -3.34 16.69
CA GLY A 128 -2.18 -3.37 17.16
C GLY A 128 -1.15 -3.03 16.08
N TRP A 129 -1.46 -3.30 14.80
CA TRP A 129 -0.61 -2.93 13.68
C TRP A 129 -0.74 -1.45 13.32
N VAL A 130 -1.93 -0.86 13.49
CA VAL A 130 -2.10 0.61 13.39
C VAL A 130 -1.24 1.32 14.44
N ASP A 131 -1.30 0.86 15.69
CA ASP A 131 -0.52 1.45 16.78
C ASP A 131 1.00 1.29 16.55
N CYS A 132 1.42 0.12 16.07
CA CYS A 132 2.81 -0.14 15.68
C CYS A 132 3.28 0.79 14.55
N ALA A 133 2.46 0.94 13.51
CA ALA A 133 2.74 1.83 12.38
C ALA A 133 2.85 3.29 12.83
N ALA A 134 1.96 3.74 13.71
CA ALA A 134 2.02 5.08 14.29
C ALA A 134 3.32 5.29 15.09
N GLN A 135 3.72 4.32 15.94
CA GLN A 135 4.98 4.39 16.69
C GLN A 135 6.21 4.39 15.78
N LEU A 136 6.21 3.63 14.69
CA LEU A 136 7.28 3.60 13.68
C LEU A 136 7.34 4.87 12.82
N GLY A 137 6.28 5.71 12.84
CA GLY A 137 6.15 6.86 11.95
C GLY A 137 5.86 6.46 10.50
N CYS A 138 5.17 5.33 10.30
CA CYS A 138 4.69 4.89 9.00
C CYS A 138 3.45 5.70 8.57
N ASP A 139 3.32 5.91 7.26
CA ASP A 139 2.17 6.63 6.68
C ASP A 139 0.93 5.73 6.53
N ALA A 140 1.10 4.39 6.53
CA ALA A 140 0.02 3.44 6.30
C ALA A 140 0.29 2.05 6.90
N ILE A 141 -0.78 1.25 6.99
CA ILE A 141 -0.69 -0.22 6.96
C ILE A 141 -1.38 -0.74 5.71
N ARG A 142 -0.78 -1.74 5.05
CA ARG A 142 -1.43 -2.47 3.97
C ARG A 142 -2.18 -3.67 4.53
N VAL A 143 -3.42 -3.81 4.14
CA VAL A 143 -4.30 -4.90 4.52
C VAL A 143 -4.79 -5.67 3.30
N ASN A 144 -5.24 -6.91 3.52
CA ASN A 144 -5.79 -7.77 2.49
C ASN A 144 -7.32 -7.85 2.57
N CYS A 145 -7.96 -8.01 1.38
CA CYS A 145 -9.35 -8.35 1.19
C CYS A 145 -9.43 -9.54 0.23
N ARG A 146 -9.27 -10.76 0.76
CA ARG A 146 -9.10 -11.99 -0.03
C ARG A 146 -10.28 -12.95 0.06
N SER A 147 -11.36 -12.60 0.79
CA SER A 147 -12.47 -13.54 1.03
C SER A 147 -13.17 -13.98 -0.25
N GLY A 148 -13.20 -13.14 -1.28
CA GLY A 148 -13.87 -13.45 -2.53
C GLY A 148 -15.39 -13.66 -2.36
N GLY A 149 -15.98 -14.57 -3.17
CA GLY A 149 -17.41 -14.86 -3.14
C GLY A 149 -18.25 -13.87 -3.94
N ASN A 150 -19.52 -13.70 -3.55
CA ASN A 150 -20.41 -12.74 -4.20
C ASN A 150 -19.81 -11.33 -4.11
N ARG A 151 -19.71 -10.66 -5.26
CA ARG A 151 -19.01 -9.40 -5.40
C ARG A 151 -19.62 -8.27 -4.56
N ASP A 152 -20.93 -8.16 -4.59
CA ASP A 152 -21.64 -7.07 -3.91
C ASP A 152 -21.71 -7.30 -2.39
N GLU A 153 -21.97 -8.53 -1.96
CA GLU A 153 -21.90 -8.91 -0.55
C GLU A 153 -20.51 -8.71 0.04
N ASN A 154 -19.47 -9.12 -0.70
CA ASN A 154 -18.08 -8.94 -0.29
C ASN A 154 -17.70 -7.45 -0.19
N LEU A 155 -18.19 -6.61 -1.11
CA LEU A 155 -18.00 -5.17 -1.08
C LEU A 155 -18.62 -4.53 0.18
N GLU A 156 -19.85 -4.95 0.56
CA GLU A 156 -20.50 -4.50 1.80
C GLU A 156 -19.69 -4.90 3.04
N ASN A 157 -19.20 -6.15 3.06
CA ASN A 157 -18.42 -6.67 4.18
C ASN A 157 -17.06 -5.96 4.29
N ALA A 158 -16.38 -5.74 3.18
CA ALA A 158 -15.13 -4.97 3.12
C ALA A 158 -15.33 -3.53 3.64
N ALA A 159 -16.40 -2.85 3.21
CA ALA A 159 -16.69 -1.49 3.67
C ALA A 159 -16.94 -1.44 5.19
N LYS A 160 -17.62 -2.44 5.77
CA LYS A 160 -17.82 -2.53 7.22
C LYS A 160 -16.53 -2.76 7.99
N GLY A 161 -15.70 -3.74 7.57
CA GLY A 161 -14.46 -4.07 8.27
C GLY A 161 -13.40 -2.97 8.14
N LEU A 162 -13.16 -2.50 6.91
CA LEU A 162 -12.21 -1.43 6.65
C LEU A 162 -12.67 -0.10 7.24
N GLY A 163 -13.96 0.23 7.13
CA GLY A 163 -14.53 1.44 7.73
C GLY A 163 -14.30 1.48 9.24
N ALA A 164 -14.55 0.38 9.95
CA ALA A 164 -14.30 0.27 11.40
C ALA A 164 -12.80 0.43 11.73
N LEU A 165 -11.90 -0.13 10.91
CA LEU A 165 -10.46 0.03 11.11
C LEU A 165 -10.00 1.46 10.78
N CYS A 166 -10.56 2.10 9.76
CA CYS A 166 -10.32 3.52 9.45
C CYS A 166 -10.78 4.43 10.59
N ASP A 167 -11.93 4.13 11.21
CA ASP A 167 -12.43 4.87 12.38
C ASP A 167 -11.50 4.75 13.58
N TYR A 168 -10.93 3.56 13.81
CA TYR A 168 -9.91 3.38 14.83
C TYR A 168 -8.64 4.20 14.55
N ALA A 169 -8.20 4.21 13.29
CA ALA A 169 -6.94 4.84 12.88
C ALA A 169 -7.05 6.38 12.66
N LYS A 170 -8.25 6.99 12.75
CA LYS A 170 -8.52 8.37 12.32
C LYS A 170 -7.60 9.44 12.93
N ASP A 171 -7.18 9.26 14.18
CA ASP A 171 -6.39 10.23 14.93
C ASP A 171 -4.90 9.84 15.00
N THR A 172 -4.48 8.77 14.34
CA THR A 172 -3.10 8.24 14.38
C THR A 172 -2.20 8.76 13.26
N GLY A 173 -2.78 9.35 12.21
CA GLY A 173 -2.07 9.71 10.97
C GLY A 173 -1.86 8.53 10.02
N VAL A 174 -2.19 7.29 10.44
CA VAL A 174 -1.98 6.07 9.65
C VAL A 174 -3.17 5.83 8.70
N LYS A 175 -2.88 5.61 7.43
CA LYS A 175 -3.86 5.20 6.42
C LYS A 175 -4.04 3.67 6.41
N ILE A 176 -5.25 3.24 6.07
CA ILE A 176 -5.59 1.84 5.84
C ILE A 176 -5.68 1.63 4.34
N VAL A 177 -4.73 0.89 3.76
CA VAL A 177 -4.67 0.73 2.31
C VAL A 177 -4.88 -0.72 1.90
N ILE A 178 -5.72 -0.93 0.87
CA ILE A 178 -5.98 -2.25 0.29
C ILE A 178 -4.99 -2.47 -0.86
N GLU A 179 -4.34 -3.62 -0.86
CA GLU A 179 -3.60 -4.11 -2.02
C GLU A 179 -4.47 -5.06 -2.86
N PRO A 180 -4.40 -5.03 -4.20
CA PRO A 180 -4.91 -6.10 -5.04
C PRO A 180 -4.12 -7.38 -4.75
N HIS A 181 -4.71 -8.34 -4.01
CA HIS A 181 -3.97 -9.50 -3.52
C HIS A 181 -4.83 -10.78 -3.41
N GLY A 182 -5.61 -11.08 -4.47
CA GLY A 182 -6.51 -12.22 -4.51
C GLY A 182 -7.98 -11.85 -4.23
N GLY A 183 -8.89 -12.77 -4.52
CA GLY A 183 -10.33 -12.55 -4.40
C GLY A 183 -10.81 -11.38 -5.25
N ASN A 184 -11.83 -10.67 -4.75
CA ASN A 184 -12.40 -9.51 -5.45
C ASN A 184 -11.45 -8.30 -5.50
N SER A 185 -10.45 -8.22 -4.61
CA SER A 185 -9.51 -7.09 -4.61
C SER A 185 -8.60 -7.03 -5.85
N GLN A 186 -8.55 -8.10 -6.66
CA GLN A 186 -7.85 -8.08 -7.94
C GLN A 186 -8.59 -7.30 -9.04
N ASP A 187 -9.90 -7.05 -8.85
CA ASP A 187 -10.73 -6.27 -9.77
C ASP A 187 -10.58 -4.77 -9.49
N PRO A 188 -10.02 -3.96 -10.43
CA PRO A 188 -9.87 -2.53 -10.23
C PRO A 188 -11.18 -1.78 -9.97
N ASP A 189 -12.27 -2.23 -10.60
CA ASP A 189 -13.58 -1.59 -10.41
C ASP A 189 -14.18 -1.93 -9.05
N TRP A 190 -13.88 -3.12 -8.50
CA TRP A 190 -14.24 -3.44 -7.13
C TRP A 190 -13.46 -2.57 -6.13
N LEU A 191 -12.16 -2.34 -6.35
CA LEU A 191 -11.34 -1.47 -5.50
C LEU A 191 -11.89 -0.04 -5.46
N LEU A 192 -12.26 0.53 -6.61
CA LEU A 192 -12.86 1.86 -6.67
C LEU A 192 -14.23 1.91 -5.98
N ALA A 193 -15.06 0.87 -6.16
CA ALA A 193 -16.33 0.75 -5.46
C ALA A 193 -16.13 0.65 -3.95
N ALA A 194 -15.09 -0.07 -3.50
CA ALA A 194 -14.71 -0.16 -2.09
C ALA A 194 -14.30 1.20 -1.53
N MET A 195 -13.44 1.96 -2.21
CA MET A 195 -13.06 3.31 -1.79
C MET A 195 -14.28 4.23 -1.66
N LYS A 196 -15.16 4.22 -2.67
CA LYS A 196 -16.41 5.01 -2.65
C LYS A 196 -17.33 4.62 -1.47
N LYS A 197 -17.41 3.33 -1.17
CA LYS A 197 -18.31 2.81 -0.12
C LYS A 197 -17.74 3.01 1.28
N ILE A 198 -16.45 2.83 1.48
CA ILE A 198 -15.75 3.11 2.74
C ILE A 198 -15.85 4.61 3.06
N ASN A 199 -15.62 5.48 2.08
CA ASN A 199 -15.76 6.93 2.17
C ASN A 199 -15.09 7.53 3.43
N LYS A 200 -13.84 7.14 3.70
CA LYS A 200 -13.03 7.64 4.82
C LYS A 200 -11.76 8.30 4.28
N PRO A 201 -11.34 9.45 4.84
CA PRO A 201 -10.16 10.20 4.33
C PRO A 201 -8.83 9.46 4.51
N ASN A 202 -8.78 8.52 5.45
CA ASN A 202 -7.63 7.67 5.73
C ASN A 202 -7.71 6.27 5.10
N ALA A 203 -8.71 6.01 4.23
CA ALA A 203 -8.73 4.84 3.37
C ALA A 203 -7.91 5.09 2.10
N GLY A 204 -7.26 4.04 1.58
CA GLY A 204 -6.46 4.13 0.37
C GLY A 204 -6.22 2.79 -0.31
N LEU A 205 -5.39 2.82 -1.36
CA LEU A 205 -4.99 1.66 -2.14
C LEU A 205 -3.46 1.58 -2.21
N LEU A 206 -2.93 0.36 -2.29
CA LEU A 206 -1.54 0.08 -2.62
C LEU A 206 -1.51 -0.68 -3.96
N PRO A 207 -1.51 0.01 -5.12
CA PRO A 207 -1.45 -0.67 -6.40
C PRO A 207 -0.13 -1.42 -6.56
N ASP A 208 -0.24 -2.70 -6.93
CA ASP A 208 0.87 -3.58 -7.23
C ASP A 208 0.97 -3.81 -8.74
N PHE A 209 2.18 -3.83 -9.30
CA PHE A 209 2.39 -3.96 -10.74
C PHE A 209 1.99 -5.33 -11.31
N ASN A 210 1.77 -6.34 -10.46
CA ASN A 210 1.51 -7.72 -10.92
C ASN A 210 0.25 -8.37 -10.33
N ASN A 211 -0.28 -7.87 -9.21
CA ASN A 211 -1.29 -8.59 -8.41
C ASN A 211 -2.75 -8.47 -8.90
N PHE A 212 -3.00 -7.83 -10.05
CA PHE A 212 -4.36 -7.70 -10.60
C PHE A 212 -4.91 -8.99 -11.24
N GLY A 213 -4.19 -10.11 -11.16
CA GLY A 213 -4.64 -11.41 -11.65
C GLY A 213 -4.97 -11.38 -13.15
N ARG A 214 -6.25 -11.70 -13.48
CA ARG A 214 -6.74 -11.70 -14.88
C ARG A 214 -7.06 -10.30 -15.45
N TYR A 215 -7.12 -9.30 -14.59
CA TYR A 215 -7.46 -7.93 -15.00
C TYR A 215 -6.25 -7.19 -15.57
N ASN A 216 -6.53 -6.13 -16.32
CA ASN A 216 -5.48 -5.31 -16.88
C ASN A 216 -4.77 -4.51 -15.77
N ARG A 217 -3.52 -4.88 -15.48
CA ARG A 217 -2.71 -4.25 -14.42
C ARG A 217 -2.45 -2.77 -14.65
N TYR A 218 -2.32 -2.35 -15.91
CA TYR A 218 -2.08 -0.94 -16.25
C TYR A 218 -3.32 -0.08 -15.97
N ASP A 219 -4.51 -0.58 -16.31
CA ASP A 219 -5.78 0.05 -15.93
C ASP A 219 -5.95 0.05 -14.41
N GLY A 220 -5.63 -1.08 -13.76
CA GLY A 220 -5.70 -1.22 -12.31
C GLY A 220 -4.83 -0.22 -11.57
N VAL A 221 -3.57 -0.06 -11.97
CA VAL A 221 -2.67 0.95 -11.41
C VAL A 221 -3.21 2.35 -11.69
N THR A 222 -3.59 2.65 -12.94
CA THR A 222 -4.14 3.97 -13.31
C THR A 222 -5.31 4.39 -12.41
N LYS A 223 -6.27 3.48 -12.21
CA LYS A 223 -7.45 3.73 -11.36
C LYS A 223 -7.12 3.88 -9.88
N SER A 224 -6.08 3.20 -9.41
CA SER A 224 -5.71 3.17 -7.99
C SER A 224 -4.82 4.34 -7.55
N LEU A 225 -4.04 4.93 -8.46
CA LEU A 225 -3.09 6.01 -8.15
C LEU A 225 -3.68 7.19 -7.36
N PRO A 226 -4.92 7.67 -7.62
CA PRO A 226 -5.51 8.77 -6.83
C PRO A 226 -5.69 8.46 -5.34
N TYR A 227 -5.65 7.20 -4.96
CA TYR A 227 -5.84 6.73 -3.58
C TYR A 227 -4.54 6.18 -2.96
N ALA A 228 -3.41 6.23 -3.70
CA ALA A 228 -2.20 5.53 -3.32
C ALA A 228 -1.21 6.40 -2.54
N PRO A 229 -0.84 6.05 -1.29
CA PRO A 229 0.28 6.68 -0.59
C PRO A 229 1.64 6.12 -1.06
N ALA A 230 1.66 4.90 -1.58
CA ALA A 230 2.81 4.23 -2.19
C ALA A 230 2.34 3.32 -3.31
N VAL A 231 3.25 2.86 -4.17
CA VAL A 231 2.99 1.83 -5.19
C VAL A 231 4.00 0.70 -5.05
N CYS A 232 3.56 -0.54 -5.28
CA CYS A 232 4.40 -1.74 -5.23
C CYS A 232 4.91 -2.08 -6.63
N ALA A 233 6.21 -1.88 -6.85
CA ALA A 233 6.91 -2.25 -8.08
C ALA A 233 7.37 -3.70 -7.99
N LYS A 234 6.41 -4.64 -8.04
CA LYS A 234 6.67 -6.08 -8.02
C LYS A 234 7.41 -6.52 -9.28
N SER A 235 8.49 -7.30 -9.09
CA SER A 235 9.29 -7.87 -10.15
C SER A 235 9.62 -9.34 -9.86
N LEU A 236 9.72 -10.15 -10.91
CA LEU A 236 9.91 -11.60 -10.79
C LEU A 236 11.10 -12.07 -11.61
N LYS A 237 11.19 -11.68 -12.88
CA LYS A 237 12.16 -12.19 -13.82
C LYS A 237 12.60 -11.11 -14.81
N PHE A 238 13.89 -11.13 -15.14
CA PHE A 238 14.47 -10.19 -16.09
C PHE A 238 15.03 -10.93 -17.32
N ASP A 239 14.92 -10.27 -18.48
CA ASP A 239 15.62 -10.67 -19.70
C ASP A 239 17.10 -10.25 -19.66
N ASP A 240 17.84 -10.63 -20.70
CA ASP A 240 19.28 -10.32 -20.81
C ASP A 240 19.57 -8.80 -20.99
N LYS A 241 18.54 -8.00 -21.32
CA LYS A 241 18.61 -6.54 -21.44
C LYS A 241 18.23 -5.84 -20.13
N GLY A 242 17.85 -6.60 -19.09
CA GLY A 242 17.44 -6.11 -17.79
C GLY A 242 15.98 -5.60 -17.74
N ASN A 243 15.13 -5.96 -18.69
CA ASN A 243 13.71 -5.65 -18.64
C ASN A 243 12.97 -6.74 -17.82
N GLU A 244 11.97 -6.34 -17.02
CA GLU A 244 11.07 -7.27 -16.35
C GLU A 244 10.16 -7.93 -17.40
N THR A 245 10.00 -9.27 -17.32
CA THR A 245 9.37 -10.03 -18.41
C THR A 245 7.86 -10.20 -18.28
N ASN A 246 7.27 -9.98 -17.09
CA ASN A 246 5.83 -10.08 -16.86
C ASN A 246 5.11 -8.73 -16.96
N THR A 247 5.82 -7.64 -16.64
CA THR A 247 5.28 -6.27 -16.64
C THR A 247 6.17 -5.36 -17.44
N ASP A 248 5.59 -4.66 -18.41
CA ASP A 248 6.29 -3.59 -19.13
C ASP A 248 6.47 -2.39 -18.17
N TYR A 249 7.66 -2.27 -17.60
CA TYR A 249 7.99 -1.22 -16.65
C TYR A 249 8.03 0.17 -17.29
N TYR A 250 8.40 0.28 -18.56
CA TYR A 250 8.37 1.58 -19.24
C TYR A 250 6.93 2.11 -19.35
N LYS A 251 6.01 1.24 -19.76
CA LYS A 251 4.58 1.58 -19.82
C LYS A 251 4.03 1.89 -18.41
N MET A 252 4.37 1.07 -17.41
CA MET A 252 3.87 1.22 -16.05
C MET A 252 4.37 2.52 -15.40
N ILE A 253 5.66 2.78 -15.50
CA ILE A 253 6.28 4.00 -14.96
C ILE A 253 5.81 5.25 -15.72
N LYS A 254 5.56 5.15 -17.03
CA LYS A 254 4.95 6.25 -17.80
C LYS A 254 3.56 6.62 -17.28
N ILE A 255 2.72 5.64 -16.96
CA ILE A 255 1.41 5.86 -16.32
C ILE A 255 1.56 6.62 -14.99
N ILE A 256 2.50 6.20 -14.14
CA ILE A 256 2.77 6.86 -12.87
C ILE A 256 3.30 8.28 -13.08
N TYR A 257 4.23 8.46 -14.02
CA TYR A 257 4.84 9.73 -14.33
C TYR A 257 3.82 10.75 -14.86
N ASP A 258 2.92 10.32 -15.75
CA ASP A 258 1.90 11.19 -16.34
C ASP A 258 0.76 11.55 -15.38
N SER A 259 0.59 10.79 -14.30
CA SER A 259 -0.44 11.03 -13.29
C SER A 259 -0.10 12.20 -12.36
N SER A 260 -0.97 12.52 -11.41
CA SER A 260 -0.69 13.45 -10.30
C SER A 260 0.05 12.80 -9.13
N TYR A 261 0.35 11.50 -9.21
CA TYR A 261 0.99 10.77 -8.12
C TYR A 261 2.38 11.33 -7.82
N SER A 262 2.66 11.49 -6.55
CA SER A 262 4.00 11.75 -6.02
C SER A 262 4.16 10.93 -4.74
N GLY A 263 5.28 10.22 -4.60
CA GLY A 263 5.48 9.36 -3.43
C GLY A 263 6.47 8.23 -3.70
N VAL A 264 6.30 7.15 -2.94
CA VAL A 264 7.26 6.05 -2.94
C VAL A 264 6.88 5.00 -3.98
N ILE A 265 7.85 4.62 -4.82
CA ILE A 265 7.79 3.45 -5.69
C ILE A 265 8.61 2.36 -5.00
N SER A 266 7.94 1.44 -4.31
CA SER A 266 8.58 0.42 -3.49
C SER A 266 8.85 -0.85 -4.27
N ILE A 267 10.08 -1.30 -4.23
CA ILE A 267 10.52 -2.55 -4.86
C ILE A 267 9.99 -3.74 -4.04
N GLU A 268 9.42 -4.72 -4.72
CA GLU A 268 9.14 -6.05 -4.18
C GLU A 268 9.63 -7.10 -5.18
N PHE A 269 10.84 -7.63 -4.94
CA PHE A 269 11.39 -8.68 -5.77
C PHE A 269 11.04 -10.06 -5.21
N GLU A 270 10.28 -10.86 -5.97
CA GLU A 270 9.87 -12.20 -5.60
C GLU A 270 10.47 -13.30 -6.52
N GLY A 271 11.43 -12.96 -7.36
CA GLY A 271 12.05 -13.90 -8.30
C GLY A 271 12.68 -15.12 -7.62
N HIS A 272 12.73 -16.25 -8.36
CA HIS A 272 13.35 -17.48 -7.92
C HIS A 272 14.73 -17.65 -8.56
N GLY A 273 15.68 -18.25 -7.81
CA GLY A 273 17.01 -18.56 -8.32
C GLY A 273 17.95 -17.36 -8.47
N VAL A 274 17.52 -16.16 -8.07
CA VAL A 274 18.30 -14.93 -8.08
C VAL A 274 18.41 -14.42 -6.64
N ASP A 275 19.57 -13.91 -6.29
CA ASP A 275 19.80 -13.27 -4.99
C ASP A 275 18.86 -12.04 -4.84
N PRO A 276 18.16 -11.88 -3.70
CA PRO A 276 17.22 -10.78 -3.54
C PRO A 276 17.87 -9.39 -3.60
N ILE A 277 19.14 -9.25 -3.23
CA ILE A 277 19.89 -7.99 -3.43
C ILE A 277 20.06 -7.72 -4.93
N GLU A 278 20.53 -8.71 -5.70
CA GLU A 278 20.71 -8.58 -7.14
C GLU A 278 19.39 -8.24 -7.84
N GLY A 279 18.30 -8.98 -7.52
CA GLY A 279 16.97 -8.72 -8.07
C GLY A 279 16.46 -7.32 -7.74
N SER A 280 16.66 -6.87 -6.50
CA SER A 280 16.28 -5.52 -6.08
C SER A 280 17.07 -4.43 -6.81
N LEU A 281 18.37 -4.63 -7.01
CA LEU A 281 19.23 -3.68 -7.77
C LEU A 281 18.82 -3.62 -9.24
N LYS A 282 18.49 -4.75 -9.87
CA LYS A 282 17.93 -4.79 -11.24
C LYS A 282 16.60 -4.03 -11.32
N THR A 283 15.70 -4.25 -10.36
CA THR A 283 14.43 -3.55 -10.31
C THR A 283 14.62 -2.03 -10.14
N LYS A 284 15.51 -1.63 -9.20
CA LYS A 284 15.86 -0.22 -8.99
C LYS A 284 16.39 0.43 -10.26
N ALA A 285 17.35 -0.21 -10.92
CA ALA A 285 17.94 0.29 -12.16
C ALA A 285 16.88 0.44 -13.28
N LEU A 286 15.95 -0.53 -13.40
CA LEU A 286 14.89 -0.48 -14.38
C LEU A 286 13.87 0.65 -14.10
N ILE A 287 13.49 0.86 -12.82
CA ILE A 287 12.61 1.98 -12.43
C ILE A 287 13.26 3.31 -12.81
N LEU A 288 14.53 3.52 -12.44
CA LEU A 288 15.25 4.77 -12.73
C LEU A 288 15.40 5.02 -14.24
N LYS A 289 15.68 3.96 -15.02
CA LYS A 289 15.75 4.03 -16.48
C LYS A 289 14.40 4.39 -17.11
N ALA A 290 13.32 3.77 -16.61
CA ALA A 290 11.97 4.05 -17.08
C ALA A 290 11.48 5.46 -16.70
N LEU A 291 11.80 5.96 -15.49
CA LEU A 291 11.53 7.34 -15.08
C LEU A 291 12.24 8.35 -15.99
N LYS A 292 13.54 8.10 -16.29
CA LYS A 292 14.30 8.95 -17.24
C LYS A 292 13.67 8.96 -18.63
N ALA A 293 13.21 7.81 -19.12
CA ALA A 293 12.55 7.71 -20.43
C ALA A 293 11.16 8.38 -20.44
N ALA A 294 10.44 8.38 -19.32
CA ALA A 294 9.12 9.01 -19.19
C ALA A 294 9.19 10.54 -19.14
N ALA A 295 10.35 11.10 -18.76
CA ALA A 295 10.58 12.55 -18.64
C ALA A 295 10.93 13.23 -19.97
N VAL A 296 11.14 12.46 -21.06
CA VAL A 296 11.42 12.92 -22.42
C VAL A 296 10.15 12.90 -23.26
#